data_0f81a59756bb1f8065ceefd0593a9dfb
#
_entry.id   0f81a59756bb1f8065ceefd0593a9dfb
#
_cell.length_a   1.000
_cell.length_b   1.000
_cell.length_c   1.000
_cell.angle_alpha   90.00
_cell.angle_beta   90.00
_cell.angle_gamma   90.00
#
_symmetry.space_group_name_H-M   'P 1'
#
loop_
_entity.id
_entity.type
_entity.pdbx_description
1 polymer ?
#
loop_
_entity_poly.entity_id
_entity_poly.type
_entity_poly.pdbx_seq_one_letter_code
_entity_poly.pdbx_strand_id
1 'polypeptide(L)'
;MTRPFVHRSAVISRFDFLAVTTGNDHLSIVKSILALLVSFSLLSTPVWAAPSSSLAIVVYADRAHVGAAKASVGATVFNGDKLSTEQTGSVQVRAGAARLLLSSSSMATFSQDETNPAATLTHGSATFSTANSKAFAMHVGSAVIRPNTDQPTIGQITLLGPKELIVKSTRGSLSFAVEDDVRVIPEGVGYRVVLDPNASDPQGPRGAGSKGYGGPPIKAAKSKFVWYVIAITAVATIWAVHEVFESPDRP
;
A
#
# COMPACT_ATOMS: atom_id res chain seq x y z
N MET A 1 -82.03 -0.76 34.73
CA MET A 1 -82.01 0.59 34.11
C MET A 1 -81.45 0.46 32.73
N THR A 2 -82.31 0.44 31.80
CA THR A 2 -82.10 0.23 30.35
C THR A 2 -81.85 1.59 29.67
N ARG A 3 -80.83 1.62 28.77
CA ARG A 3 -80.72 2.67 27.77
C ARG A 3 -80.48 2.14 26.41
N PRO A 4 -81.08 2.69 25.37
CA PRO A 4 -81.23 2.07 24.09
C PRO A 4 -80.15 2.43 23.09
N PHE A 5 -79.97 1.51 22.16
CA PHE A 5 -79.20 1.58 20.95
C PHE A 5 -79.80 2.57 19.95
N VAL A 6 -78.98 3.48 19.44
CA VAL A 6 -79.32 4.36 18.33
C VAL A 6 -78.51 3.94 17.09
N HIS A 7 -79.22 3.35 16.14
CA HIS A 7 -78.79 3.13 14.78
C HIS A 7 -78.70 4.44 14.03
N ARG A 8 -77.54 4.73 13.46
CA ARG A 8 -77.41 5.81 12.47
C ARG A 8 -76.93 5.21 11.16
N SER A 9 -77.87 5.12 10.23
CA SER A 9 -77.67 4.76 8.83
C SER A 9 -76.83 5.85 8.15
N ALA A 10 -75.67 5.48 7.57
CA ALA A 10 -74.88 6.34 6.71
C ALA A 10 -75.35 6.23 5.27
N VAL A 11 -75.81 7.34 4.76
CA VAL A 11 -76.20 7.52 3.35
C VAL A 11 -74.92 7.52 2.51
N ILE A 12 -74.80 6.55 1.62
CA ILE A 12 -73.75 6.49 0.60
C ILE A 12 -74.18 7.44 -0.53
N SER A 13 -73.53 8.59 -0.59
CA SER A 13 -73.58 9.49 -1.74
C SER A 13 -72.70 8.91 -2.87
N ARG A 14 -73.38 8.43 -3.93
CA ARG A 14 -72.72 8.13 -5.22
C ARG A 14 -72.32 9.46 -5.86
N PHE A 15 -71.05 9.72 -5.93
CA PHE A 15 -70.48 10.70 -6.86
C PHE A 15 -70.19 10.02 -8.19
N ASP A 16 -71.10 10.22 -9.15
CA ASP A 16 -70.81 9.97 -10.55
C ASP A 16 -69.82 11.03 -11.04
N PHE A 17 -68.54 10.60 -11.15
CA PHE A 17 -67.50 11.39 -11.79
C PHE A 17 -67.34 10.92 -13.23
N LEU A 18 -68.29 11.30 -14.08
CA LEU A 18 -68.11 11.27 -15.54
C LEU A 18 -67.34 12.53 -15.96
N ALA A 19 -66.02 12.49 -15.84
CA ALA A 19 -65.15 13.45 -16.50
C ALA A 19 -64.76 12.90 -17.88
N VAL A 20 -65.44 13.44 -18.88
CA VAL A 20 -65.05 13.31 -20.28
C VAL A 20 -63.68 13.97 -20.43
N THR A 21 -62.62 13.18 -20.52
CA THR A 21 -61.26 13.65 -20.89
C THR A 21 -60.98 13.24 -22.33
N THR A 22 -61.48 14.06 -23.24
CA THR A 22 -61.04 14.06 -24.61
C THR A 22 -59.77 14.89 -24.70
N GLY A 23 -58.66 14.32 -25.09
CA GLY A 23 -57.59 15.00 -25.79
C GLY A 23 -56.18 14.99 -25.22
N ASN A 24 -55.85 14.32 -24.08
CA ASN A 24 -54.48 14.38 -23.55
C ASN A 24 -53.89 13.00 -23.18
N ASP A 25 -54.53 11.91 -23.59
CA ASP A 25 -54.15 10.55 -23.16
C ASP A 25 -52.77 10.15 -23.69
N HIS A 26 -52.40 10.61 -24.89
CA HIS A 26 -51.10 10.29 -25.44
C HIS A 26 -49.94 10.97 -24.63
N LEU A 27 -50.16 12.15 -24.11
CA LEU A 27 -49.13 12.86 -23.34
C LEU A 27 -48.95 12.24 -21.93
N SER A 28 -50.01 11.74 -21.34
CA SER A 28 -49.97 11.06 -20.05
C SER A 28 -49.29 9.69 -20.16
N ILE A 29 -49.57 8.95 -21.22
CA ILE A 29 -48.95 7.66 -21.53
C ILE A 29 -47.42 7.85 -21.76
N VAL A 30 -47.02 8.83 -22.54
CA VAL A 30 -45.60 9.16 -22.79
C VAL A 30 -44.87 9.51 -21.48
N LYS A 31 -45.49 10.32 -20.62
CA LYS A 31 -44.91 10.64 -19.29
C LYS A 31 -44.75 9.40 -18.40
N SER A 32 -45.76 8.53 -18.39
CA SER A 32 -45.72 7.28 -17.62
C SER A 32 -44.65 6.31 -18.14
N ILE A 33 -44.51 6.17 -19.45
CA ILE A 33 -43.47 5.36 -20.08
C ILE A 33 -42.08 5.94 -19.79
N LEU A 34 -41.91 7.26 -19.89
CA LEU A 34 -40.67 7.93 -19.58
C LEU A 34 -40.28 7.77 -18.10
N ALA A 35 -41.23 7.91 -17.19
CA ALA A 35 -41.02 7.69 -15.76
C ALA A 35 -40.62 6.23 -15.46
N LEU A 36 -41.25 5.27 -16.13
CA LEU A 36 -40.93 3.85 -15.99
C LEU A 36 -39.51 3.53 -16.53
N LEU A 37 -39.13 4.12 -17.67
CA LEU A 37 -37.80 3.95 -18.26
C LEU A 37 -36.70 4.55 -17.35
N VAL A 38 -36.93 5.73 -16.79
CA VAL A 38 -35.99 6.35 -15.84
C VAL A 38 -35.87 5.54 -14.56
N SER A 39 -36.98 5.03 -14.02
CA SER A 39 -36.96 4.18 -12.84
C SER A 39 -36.23 2.86 -13.09
N PHE A 40 -36.39 2.27 -14.27
CA PHE A 40 -35.72 1.02 -14.64
C PHE A 40 -34.20 1.21 -14.89
N SER A 41 -33.79 2.36 -15.42
CA SER A 41 -32.37 2.68 -15.60
C SER A 41 -31.62 2.93 -14.29
N LEU A 42 -32.29 3.40 -13.25
CA LEU A 42 -31.72 3.58 -11.89
C LEU A 42 -31.54 2.27 -11.13
N LEU A 43 -32.31 1.23 -11.47
CA LEU A 43 -32.23 -0.09 -10.85
C LEU A 43 -31.16 -1.00 -11.47
N SER A 44 -30.62 -0.65 -12.64
CA SER A 44 -29.73 -1.49 -13.42
C SER A 44 -28.26 -1.12 -13.34
N THR A 45 -27.84 -0.27 -12.39
CA THR A 45 -26.41 -0.10 -12.10
C THR A 45 -25.96 -1.18 -11.11
N PRO A 46 -25.38 -2.30 -11.54
CA PRO A 46 -24.71 -3.21 -10.64
C PRO A 46 -23.52 -2.44 -10.07
N VAL A 47 -23.62 -2.03 -8.82
CA VAL A 47 -22.45 -1.58 -8.06
C VAL A 47 -21.58 -2.82 -7.84
N TRP A 48 -20.68 -3.06 -8.78
CA TRP A 48 -19.62 -4.05 -8.60
C TRP A 48 -18.63 -3.47 -7.58
N ALA A 49 -18.99 -3.58 -6.32
CA ALA A 49 -18.00 -3.44 -5.26
C ALA A 49 -17.07 -4.65 -5.41
N ALA A 50 -15.98 -4.49 -6.18
CA ALA A 50 -14.91 -5.46 -6.19
C ALA A 50 -14.44 -5.63 -4.74
N PRO A 51 -14.42 -6.86 -4.19
CA PRO A 51 -13.93 -7.07 -2.85
C PRO A 51 -12.46 -6.62 -2.81
N SER A 52 -12.17 -5.55 -2.07
CA SER A 52 -10.80 -5.14 -1.84
C SER A 52 -10.14 -6.25 -0.99
N SER A 53 -9.18 -6.96 -1.58
CA SER A 53 -8.43 -8.00 -0.87
C SER A 53 -7.61 -7.35 0.25
N SER A 54 -7.75 -7.87 1.46
CA SER A 54 -6.89 -7.46 2.56
C SER A 54 -5.49 -8.01 2.34
N LEU A 55 -4.48 -7.15 2.33
CA LEU A 55 -3.09 -7.53 2.06
C LEU A 55 -2.27 -7.67 3.34
N ALA A 56 -2.56 -6.87 4.35
CA ALA A 56 -1.77 -6.85 5.58
C ALA A 56 -2.60 -6.39 6.79
N ILE A 57 -2.03 -6.58 7.97
CA ILE A 57 -2.60 -6.13 9.26
C ILE A 57 -1.54 -5.31 9.97
N VAL A 58 -1.93 -4.17 10.53
CA VAL A 58 -1.06 -3.35 11.38
C VAL A 58 -0.82 -4.08 12.70
N VAL A 59 0.44 -4.36 13.01
CA VAL A 59 0.83 -5.04 14.26
C VAL A 59 1.44 -4.09 15.28
N TYR A 60 1.92 -2.93 14.80
CA TYR A 60 2.40 -1.84 15.65
C TYR A 60 2.19 -0.51 14.93
N ALA A 61 1.80 0.53 15.65
CA ALA A 61 1.66 1.89 15.13
C ALA A 61 1.93 2.93 16.22
N ASP A 62 2.85 3.82 15.94
CA ASP A 62 3.11 5.04 16.70
C ASP A 62 3.21 6.20 15.73
N ARG A 63 2.38 7.24 15.92
CA ARG A 63 2.33 8.44 15.05
C ARG A 63 2.38 8.09 13.56
N ALA A 64 1.46 7.24 13.14
CA ALA A 64 1.36 6.73 11.78
C ALA A 64 -0.10 6.75 11.30
N HIS A 65 -0.26 6.67 9.99
CA HIS A 65 -1.55 6.73 9.32
C HIS A 65 -1.68 5.64 8.26
N VAL A 66 -2.91 5.16 8.07
CA VAL A 66 -3.34 4.32 6.95
C VAL A 66 -4.32 5.16 6.15
N GLY A 67 -3.95 5.56 4.94
CA GLY A 67 -4.69 6.58 4.19
C GLY A 67 -4.77 7.90 4.95
N ALA A 68 -5.97 8.38 5.18
CA ALA A 68 -6.24 9.60 5.98
C ALA A 68 -6.47 9.30 7.47
N ALA A 69 -6.63 8.05 7.88
CA ALA A 69 -6.94 7.66 9.25
C ALA A 69 -5.67 7.38 10.06
N LYS A 70 -5.72 7.67 11.37
CA LYS A 70 -4.65 7.26 12.29
C LYS A 70 -4.56 5.73 12.32
N ALA A 71 -3.36 5.21 12.14
CA ALA A 71 -3.12 3.78 12.20
C ALA A 71 -3.33 3.26 13.63
N SER A 72 -3.99 2.12 13.75
CA SER A 72 -4.19 1.41 15.00
C SER A 72 -3.81 -0.06 14.84
N VAL A 73 -3.34 -0.68 15.91
CA VAL A 73 -3.06 -2.12 15.94
C VAL A 73 -4.33 -2.90 15.59
N GLY A 74 -4.22 -3.89 14.72
CA GLY A 74 -5.34 -4.66 14.19
C GLY A 74 -6.02 -4.05 12.96
N ALA A 75 -5.68 -2.82 12.57
CA ALA A 75 -6.21 -2.24 11.35
C ALA A 75 -5.78 -3.04 10.11
N THR A 76 -6.72 -3.27 9.21
CA THR A 76 -6.47 -3.97 7.96
C THR A 76 -5.95 -2.99 6.91
N VAL A 77 -4.95 -3.42 6.16
CA VAL A 77 -4.37 -2.69 5.03
C VAL A 77 -4.83 -3.36 3.74
N PHE A 78 -5.43 -2.58 2.87
CA PHE A 78 -5.96 -3.03 1.58
C PHE A 78 -5.04 -2.66 0.42
N ASN A 79 -5.34 -3.24 -0.74
CA ASN A 79 -4.65 -2.87 -1.98
C ASN A 79 -4.89 -1.39 -2.30
N GLY A 80 -3.80 -0.66 -2.55
CA GLY A 80 -3.79 0.78 -2.79
C GLY A 80 -3.69 1.64 -1.53
N ASP A 81 -3.73 1.07 -0.33
CA ASP A 81 -3.59 1.84 0.89
C ASP A 81 -2.20 2.43 1.04
N LYS A 82 -2.17 3.70 1.45
CA LYS A 82 -0.95 4.44 1.73
C LYS A 82 -0.67 4.43 3.23
N LEU A 83 0.49 3.92 3.60
CA LEU A 83 1.02 4.01 4.95
C LEU A 83 1.98 5.20 5.04
N SER A 84 1.84 6.01 6.07
CA SER A 84 2.76 7.11 6.35
C SER A 84 3.07 7.22 7.82
N THR A 85 4.30 7.67 8.14
CA THR A 85 4.76 7.91 9.50
C THR A 85 5.15 9.38 9.65
N GLU A 86 4.91 9.93 10.83
CA GLU A 86 5.36 11.26 11.19
C GLU A 86 6.88 11.29 11.47
N GLN A 87 7.44 12.45 11.77
CA GLN A 87 8.90 12.66 11.97
C GLN A 87 9.51 11.73 13.03
N THR A 88 8.75 11.30 14.01
CA THR A 88 9.20 10.41 15.08
C THR A 88 8.32 9.17 15.18
N GLY A 89 7.51 8.93 14.15
CA GLY A 89 6.58 7.80 14.12
C GLY A 89 7.19 6.55 13.53
N SER A 90 6.50 5.43 13.71
CA SER A 90 6.80 4.17 13.04
C SER A 90 5.54 3.31 12.92
N VAL A 91 5.49 2.47 11.91
CA VAL A 91 4.41 1.51 11.72
C VAL A 91 4.96 0.19 11.25
N GLN A 92 4.49 -0.89 11.86
CA GLN A 92 4.80 -2.23 11.43
C GLN A 92 3.53 -2.94 10.96
N VAL A 93 3.61 -3.58 9.82
CA VAL A 93 2.53 -4.38 9.26
C VAL A 93 3.00 -5.80 8.98
N ARG A 94 2.08 -6.75 9.09
CA ARG A 94 2.28 -8.15 8.73
C ARG A 94 1.44 -8.47 7.50
N ALA A 95 2.11 -8.90 6.44
CA ALA A 95 1.52 -9.31 5.17
C ALA A 95 1.85 -10.79 4.92
N GLY A 96 0.97 -11.69 5.35
CA GLY A 96 1.23 -13.13 5.30
C GLY A 96 2.49 -13.53 6.09
N ALA A 97 3.48 -14.10 5.39
CA ALA A 97 4.77 -14.49 5.95
C ALA A 97 5.81 -13.36 5.98
N ALA A 98 5.44 -12.17 5.55
CA ALA A 98 6.31 -11.00 5.56
C ALA A 98 5.90 -9.98 6.62
N ARG A 99 6.87 -9.22 7.10
CA ARG A 99 6.66 -8.04 7.94
C ARG A 99 7.35 -6.84 7.30
N LEU A 100 6.71 -5.70 7.33
CA LEU A 100 7.27 -4.43 6.88
C LEU A 100 7.22 -3.43 8.02
N LEU A 101 8.34 -2.80 8.31
CA LEU A 101 8.49 -1.68 9.23
C LEU A 101 8.80 -0.43 8.42
N LEU A 102 8.00 0.60 8.55
CA LEU A 102 8.32 1.96 8.11
C LEU A 102 8.86 2.75 9.29
N SER A 103 10.03 3.33 9.10
CA SER A 103 10.64 4.21 10.11
C SER A 103 10.04 5.63 10.04
N SER A 104 10.58 6.55 10.81
CA SER A 104 10.16 7.94 10.84
C SER A 104 10.20 8.61 9.46
N SER A 105 9.27 9.54 9.22
CA SER A 105 9.18 10.32 7.96
C SER A 105 9.17 9.43 6.71
N SER A 106 8.46 8.32 6.75
CA SER A 106 8.41 7.37 5.65
C SER A 106 7.02 7.24 5.07
N MET A 107 6.94 6.89 3.80
CA MET A 107 5.69 6.69 3.09
C MET A 107 5.82 5.53 2.12
N ALA A 108 4.87 4.60 2.19
CA ALA A 108 4.78 3.47 1.27
C ALA A 108 3.32 3.21 0.87
N THR A 109 3.10 2.74 -0.34
CA THR A 109 1.79 2.29 -0.82
C THR A 109 1.80 0.78 -0.91
N PHE A 110 0.82 0.14 -0.29
CA PHE A 110 0.63 -1.30 -0.40
C PHE A 110 -0.05 -1.66 -1.71
N SER A 111 0.43 -2.72 -2.35
CA SER A 111 -0.13 -3.24 -3.59
C SER A 111 -0.06 -4.77 -3.59
N GLN A 112 -0.77 -5.35 -4.52
CA GLN A 112 -0.64 -6.77 -4.83
C GLN A 112 0.11 -6.91 -6.14
N ASP A 113 1.22 -7.63 -6.12
CA ASP A 113 2.03 -7.97 -7.29
C ASP A 113 1.73 -9.43 -7.65
N GLU A 114 0.99 -9.63 -8.76
CA GLU A 114 0.41 -10.93 -9.13
C GLU A 114 -0.48 -11.49 -7.99
N THR A 115 0.06 -12.36 -7.15
CA THR A 115 -0.63 -12.99 -6.02
C THR A 115 -0.02 -12.62 -4.66
N ASN A 116 1.12 -11.95 -4.66
CA ASN A 116 1.89 -11.68 -3.46
C ASN A 116 1.75 -10.21 -3.00
N PRO A 117 1.80 -9.95 -1.70
CA PRO A 117 1.83 -8.58 -1.20
C PRO A 117 3.14 -7.89 -1.61
N ALA A 118 3.02 -6.65 -2.00
CA ALA A 118 4.11 -5.77 -2.34
C ALA A 118 3.91 -4.40 -1.69
N ALA A 119 4.97 -3.61 -1.62
CA ALA A 119 4.87 -2.22 -1.22
C ALA A 119 5.79 -1.35 -2.08
N THR A 120 5.33 -0.17 -2.43
CA THR A 120 6.12 0.84 -3.13
C THR A 120 6.55 1.91 -2.15
N LEU A 121 7.84 1.98 -1.85
CA LEU A 121 8.40 3.03 -1.00
C LEU A 121 8.58 4.31 -1.83
N THR A 122 7.93 5.39 -1.40
CA THR A 122 7.97 6.69 -2.07
C THR A 122 8.81 7.71 -1.32
N HIS A 123 9.00 7.52 -0.01
CA HIS A 123 9.80 8.41 0.83
C HIS A 123 10.30 7.68 2.08
N GLY A 124 11.47 8.08 2.58
CA GLY A 124 12.01 7.64 3.87
C GLY A 124 12.68 6.27 3.85
N SER A 125 12.45 5.47 4.89
CA SER A 125 13.14 4.20 5.12
C SER A 125 12.16 3.09 5.49
N ALA A 126 12.38 1.91 4.90
CA ALA A 126 11.61 0.70 5.15
C ALA A 126 12.54 -0.47 5.45
N THR A 127 12.16 -1.30 6.41
CA THR A 127 12.80 -2.58 6.68
C THR A 127 11.76 -3.68 6.48
N PHE A 128 12.08 -4.68 5.69
CA PHE A 128 11.22 -5.84 5.53
C PHE A 128 11.90 -7.12 5.98
N SER A 129 11.11 -8.03 6.52
CA SER A 129 11.53 -9.38 6.88
C SER A 129 10.57 -10.37 6.23
N THR A 130 11.10 -11.42 5.65
CA THR A 130 10.32 -12.44 4.96
C THR A 130 10.94 -13.82 5.13
N ALA A 131 10.08 -14.85 5.12
CA ALA A 131 10.51 -16.24 5.27
C ALA A 131 10.92 -16.90 3.94
N ASN A 132 10.51 -16.35 2.78
CA ASN A 132 10.79 -16.89 1.47
C ASN A 132 10.80 -15.81 0.38
N SER A 133 11.33 -16.15 -0.79
CA SER A 133 11.54 -15.23 -1.92
C SER A 133 10.26 -14.69 -2.54
N LYS A 134 9.15 -15.39 -2.41
CA LYS A 134 7.85 -15.01 -2.98
C LYS A 134 6.92 -14.31 -2.01
N ALA A 135 7.29 -14.22 -0.72
CA ALA A 135 6.38 -13.70 0.30
C ALA A 135 6.16 -12.18 0.19
N PHE A 136 7.09 -11.44 -0.39
CA PHE A 136 7.02 -9.99 -0.44
C PHE A 136 7.96 -9.38 -1.48
N ALA A 137 7.52 -8.29 -2.09
CA ALA A 137 8.36 -7.46 -2.96
C ALA A 137 8.33 -5.99 -2.51
N MET A 138 9.48 -5.32 -2.57
CA MET A 138 9.58 -3.88 -2.34
C MET A 138 9.91 -3.18 -3.66
N HIS A 139 9.07 -2.23 -4.05
CA HIS A 139 9.27 -1.40 -5.22
C HIS A 139 9.81 -0.02 -4.82
N VAL A 140 10.75 0.49 -5.59
CA VAL A 140 11.31 1.84 -5.43
C VAL A 140 11.59 2.41 -6.80
N GLY A 141 10.76 3.35 -7.25
CA GLY A 141 10.82 3.82 -8.64
C GLY A 141 10.68 2.67 -9.63
N SER A 142 11.68 2.47 -10.48
CA SER A 142 11.74 1.33 -11.42
C SER A 142 12.40 0.08 -10.85
N ALA A 143 12.94 0.15 -9.63
CA ALA A 143 13.62 -0.97 -9.00
C ALA A 143 12.65 -1.87 -8.24
N VAL A 144 12.91 -3.18 -8.30
CA VAL A 144 12.23 -4.21 -7.53
C VAL A 144 13.26 -4.94 -6.67
N ILE A 145 13.00 -5.00 -5.37
CA ILE A 145 13.85 -5.64 -4.38
C ILE A 145 13.10 -6.81 -3.77
N ARG A 146 13.68 -8.00 -3.87
CA ARG A 146 13.09 -9.24 -3.34
C ARG A 146 14.19 -10.07 -2.64
N PRO A 147 13.81 -10.99 -1.75
CA PRO A 147 14.77 -12.03 -1.33
C PRO A 147 15.25 -12.83 -2.53
N ASN A 148 16.53 -13.13 -2.56
CA ASN A 148 17.14 -13.90 -3.66
C ASN A 148 16.93 -15.41 -3.51
N THR A 149 16.71 -15.88 -2.30
CA THR A 149 16.57 -17.31 -1.97
C THR A 149 15.38 -17.52 -1.02
N ASP A 150 14.89 -18.77 -0.93
CA ASP A 150 13.83 -19.18 -0.02
C ASP A 150 14.34 -19.37 1.42
N GLN A 151 15.09 -18.39 1.90
CA GLN A 151 15.60 -18.34 3.28
C GLN A 151 15.08 -17.08 4.00
N PRO A 152 15.02 -17.11 5.33
CA PRO A 152 14.68 -15.92 6.09
C PRO A 152 15.60 -14.75 5.75
N THR A 153 15.01 -13.68 5.22
CA THR A 153 15.74 -12.54 4.69
C THR A 153 15.26 -11.25 5.35
N ILE A 154 16.20 -10.38 5.71
CA ILE A 154 15.92 -9.05 6.25
C ILE A 154 16.64 -8.03 5.38
N GLY A 155 15.85 -7.17 4.74
CA GLY A 155 16.34 -6.09 3.89
C GLY A 155 15.92 -4.72 4.42
N GLN A 156 16.81 -3.76 4.32
CA GLN A 156 16.57 -2.36 4.63
C GLN A 156 16.77 -1.51 3.39
N ILE A 157 15.85 -0.58 3.15
CA ILE A 157 15.88 0.33 2.02
C ILE A 157 15.68 1.74 2.55
N THR A 158 16.54 2.66 2.14
CA THR A 158 16.43 4.09 2.50
C THR A 158 16.53 4.92 1.23
N LEU A 159 15.49 5.70 0.95
CA LEU A 159 15.53 6.68 -0.13
C LEU A 159 16.31 7.91 0.34
N LEU A 160 17.34 8.28 -0.42
CA LEU A 160 18.09 9.52 -0.23
C LEU A 160 17.55 10.63 -1.13
N GLY A 161 16.91 10.25 -2.22
CA GLY A 161 16.32 11.16 -3.20
C GLY A 161 15.45 10.43 -4.21
N PRO A 162 14.87 11.13 -5.18
CA PRO A 162 13.93 10.53 -6.15
C PRO A 162 14.52 9.38 -6.99
N LYS A 163 15.85 9.40 -7.20
CA LYS A 163 16.57 8.42 -8.03
C LYS A 163 17.74 7.79 -7.28
N GLU A 164 17.82 7.98 -5.98
CA GLU A 164 18.93 7.54 -5.18
C GLU A 164 18.46 6.84 -3.91
N LEU A 165 19.00 5.65 -3.67
CA LEU A 165 18.62 4.83 -2.51
C LEU A 165 19.82 4.04 -1.97
N ILE A 166 19.73 3.68 -0.70
CA ILE A 166 20.58 2.69 -0.06
C ILE A 166 19.76 1.43 0.11
N VAL A 167 20.32 0.30 -0.33
CA VAL A 167 19.78 -1.04 -0.08
C VAL A 167 20.80 -1.82 0.71
N LYS A 168 20.37 -2.38 1.84
CA LYS A 168 21.22 -3.21 2.70
C LYS A 168 20.55 -4.53 2.96
N SER A 169 21.29 -5.62 2.82
CA SER A 169 20.89 -6.92 3.32
C SER A 169 21.48 -7.13 4.71
N THR A 170 20.62 -7.32 5.71
CA THR A 170 21.03 -7.60 7.08
C THR A 170 21.12 -9.12 7.32
N ARG A 171 20.22 -9.88 6.70
CA ARG A 171 20.19 -11.34 6.75
C ARG A 171 19.71 -11.89 5.43
N GLY A 172 20.32 -12.96 4.96
CA GLY A 172 20.04 -13.54 3.67
C GLY A 172 20.54 -12.65 2.52
N SER A 173 20.36 -13.07 1.28
CA SER A 173 20.71 -12.27 0.11
C SER A 173 19.47 -11.64 -0.52
N LEU A 174 19.65 -10.45 -1.11
CA LEU A 174 18.58 -9.74 -1.83
C LEU A 174 18.86 -9.77 -3.33
N SER A 175 17.81 -9.89 -4.11
CA SER A 175 17.80 -9.61 -5.54
C SER A 175 17.33 -8.19 -5.77
N PHE A 176 18.09 -7.40 -6.47
CA PHE A 176 17.78 -6.05 -6.90
C PHE A 176 17.67 -6.05 -8.42
N ALA A 177 16.50 -5.72 -8.93
CA ALA A 177 16.20 -5.73 -10.36
C ALA A 177 15.75 -4.35 -10.81
N VAL A 178 16.26 -3.88 -11.95
CA VAL A 178 15.76 -2.72 -12.69
C VAL A 178 15.57 -3.17 -14.13
N GLU A 179 14.33 -3.28 -14.56
CA GLU A 179 13.97 -3.90 -15.83
C GLU A 179 14.65 -5.29 -15.97
N ASP A 180 15.54 -5.50 -16.93
CA ASP A 180 16.23 -6.76 -17.20
C ASP A 180 17.58 -6.91 -16.48
N ASP A 181 18.06 -5.85 -15.79
CA ASP A 181 19.32 -5.90 -15.05
C ASP A 181 19.08 -6.33 -13.61
N VAL A 182 19.50 -7.53 -13.27
CA VAL A 182 19.34 -8.14 -11.94
C VAL A 182 20.69 -8.29 -11.26
N ARG A 183 20.76 -7.84 -10.01
CA ARG A 183 21.95 -7.95 -9.17
C ARG A 183 21.64 -8.54 -7.81
N VAL A 184 22.56 -9.35 -7.31
CA VAL A 184 22.46 -9.94 -5.98
C VAL A 184 23.24 -9.09 -4.99
N ILE A 185 22.58 -8.77 -3.88
CA ILE A 185 23.18 -8.10 -2.72
C ILE A 185 23.43 -9.20 -1.68
N PRO A 186 24.70 -9.51 -1.37
CA PRO A 186 25.02 -10.49 -0.35
C PRO A 186 24.59 -10.06 1.05
N GLU A 187 24.46 -11.02 1.93
CA GLU A 187 24.23 -10.77 3.36
C GLU A 187 25.31 -9.88 3.97
N GLY A 188 24.90 -8.96 4.84
CA GLY A 188 25.80 -8.04 5.52
C GLY A 188 26.27 -6.86 4.67
N VAL A 189 25.91 -6.82 3.37
CA VAL A 189 26.39 -5.79 2.45
C VAL A 189 25.32 -4.74 2.19
N GLY A 190 25.75 -3.48 2.06
CA GLY A 190 24.92 -2.37 1.64
C GLY A 190 25.46 -1.69 0.39
N TYR A 191 24.56 -1.27 -0.49
CA TYR A 191 24.88 -0.54 -1.70
C TYR A 191 24.10 0.77 -1.75
N ARG A 192 24.80 1.82 -2.16
CA ARG A 192 24.16 3.04 -2.63
C ARG A 192 23.93 2.90 -4.13
N VAL A 193 22.69 3.06 -4.54
CA VAL A 193 22.25 2.83 -5.92
C VAL A 193 21.72 4.15 -6.47
N VAL A 194 22.17 4.53 -7.65
CA VAL A 194 21.65 5.66 -8.42
C VAL A 194 20.94 5.09 -9.63
N LEU A 195 19.62 5.28 -9.71
CA LEU A 195 18.76 4.76 -10.77
C LEU A 195 18.86 5.52 -12.09
N ASP A 196 19.61 6.63 -12.13
CA ASP A 196 19.84 7.40 -13.34
C ASP A 196 21.32 7.31 -13.75
N PRO A 197 21.67 6.53 -14.80
CA PRO A 197 23.05 6.41 -15.23
C PRO A 197 23.66 7.70 -15.81
N ASN A 198 22.81 8.69 -16.14
CA ASN A 198 23.25 10.00 -16.63
C ASN A 198 23.30 11.05 -15.50
N ALA A 199 22.94 10.71 -14.27
CA ALA A 199 23.10 11.59 -13.13
C ALA A 199 24.61 11.83 -12.89
N SER A 200 25.00 13.08 -12.74
CA SER A 200 26.38 13.46 -12.35
C SER A 200 26.76 12.70 -11.10
N ASP A 201 28.01 12.17 -11.07
CA ASP A 201 28.52 11.46 -9.89
C ASP A 201 28.16 12.22 -8.61
N PRO A 202 27.45 11.60 -7.64
CA PRO A 202 27.17 12.27 -6.39
C PRO A 202 28.50 12.65 -5.76
N GLN A 203 28.71 13.95 -5.56
CA GLN A 203 29.88 14.41 -4.83
C GLN A 203 29.74 13.85 -3.40
N GLY A 204 30.53 12.82 -3.10
CA GLY A 204 30.62 12.31 -1.73
C GLY A 204 30.95 13.44 -0.77
N PRO A 205 30.58 13.34 0.51
CA PRO A 205 30.92 14.35 1.49
C PRO A 205 32.43 14.58 1.42
N ARG A 206 32.85 15.79 1.10
CA ARG A 206 34.26 16.24 1.17
C ARG A 206 34.65 16.32 2.65
N GLY A 207 34.78 15.15 3.27
CA GLY A 207 35.32 15.00 4.61
C GLY A 207 36.83 14.88 4.53
N ALA A 208 37.52 15.81 5.16
CA ALA A 208 38.96 15.79 5.28
C ALA A 208 39.44 14.45 5.85
N GLY A 209 40.27 13.72 5.12
CA GLY A 209 41.29 12.89 5.70
C GLY A 209 40.95 11.43 6.09
N SER A 210 39.87 10.82 5.69
CA SER A 210 39.75 9.38 5.79
C SER A 210 40.06 8.72 4.45
N LYS A 211 41.10 7.88 4.41
CA LYS A 211 41.34 6.94 3.33
C LYS A 211 40.17 5.92 3.37
N GLY A 212 38.99 6.35 2.88
CA GLY A 212 37.85 5.48 2.73
C GLY A 212 38.14 4.45 1.65
N TYR A 213 37.89 3.20 1.95
CA TYR A 213 37.79 2.12 0.98
C TYR A 213 36.56 2.35 0.09
N GLY A 214 36.59 3.38 -0.73
CA GLY A 214 35.66 3.59 -1.83
C GLY A 214 36.33 3.04 -3.07
N GLY A 215 36.09 1.79 -3.44
CA GLY A 215 36.49 1.27 -4.73
C GLY A 215 35.89 2.12 -5.85
N PRO A 216 36.58 2.24 -7.02
CA PRO A 216 36.03 2.95 -8.16
C PRO A 216 34.68 2.37 -8.56
N PRO A 217 33.74 3.19 -9.07
CA PRO A 217 32.43 2.70 -9.50
C PRO A 217 32.62 1.63 -10.55
N ILE A 218 32.04 0.45 -10.30
CA ILE A 218 32.05 -0.63 -11.27
C ILE A 218 31.04 -0.26 -12.36
N LYS A 219 31.50 0.37 -13.44
CA LYS A 219 30.69 0.64 -14.63
C LYS A 219 30.55 -0.65 -15.42
N ALA A 220 29.48 -1.41 -15.20
CA ALA A 220 29.11 -2.44 -16.15
C ALA A 220 28.57 -1.77 -17.43
N ALA A 221 29.06 -2.16 -18.59
CA ALA A 221 28.89 -1.48 -19.88
C ALA A 221 27.43 -1.39 -20.41
N LYS A 222 26.44 -1.89 -19.67
CA LYS A 222 24.98 -1.79 -19.97
C LYS A 222 24.13 -1.70 -18.71
N SER A 223 24.69 -1.31 -17.57
CA SER A 223 23.90 -1.19 -16.33
C SER A 223 23.04 0.05 -16.38
N LYS A 224 21.73 -0.12 -16.11
CA LYS A 224 20.75 0.97 -16.02
C LYS A 224 20.82 1.73 -14.70
N PHE A 225 21.76 1.38 -13.84
CA PHE A 225 22.02 2.01 -12.55
C PHE A 225 23.48 1.88 -12.14
N VAL A 226 23.94 2.79 -11.31
CA VAL A 226 25.30 2.81 -10.76
C VAL A 226 25.29 2.35 -9.32
N TRP A 227 26.19 1.42 -8.99
CA TRP A 227 26.35 0.89 -7.65
C TRP A 227 27.58 1.43 -6.97
N TYR A 228 27.41 1.88 -5.73
CA TYR A 228 28.51 2.22 -4.84
C TYR A 228 28.48 1.30 -3.63
N VAL A 229 29.54 0.55 -3.40
CA VAL A 229 29.67 -0.28 -2.20
C VAL A 229 29.85 0.64 -1.00
N ILE A 230 28.94 0.58 -0.04
CA ILE A 230 29.08 1.21 1.24
C ILE A 230 29.41 0.11 2.25
N ALA A 231 30.66 0.07 2.69
CA ALA A 231 31.03 -0.77 3.83
C ALA A 231 30.40 -0.17 5.08
N ILE A 232 29.21 -0.65 5.43
CA ILE A 232 28.55 -0.27 6.68
C ILE A 232 29.02 -1.24 7.75
N THR A 233 29.86 -0.76 8.66
CA THR A 233 30.18 -1.46 9.91
C THR A 233 28.90 -1.47 10.78
N ALA A 234 28.18 -2.58 10.70
CA ALA A 234 26.80 -2.68 11.17
C ALA A 234 26.71 -3.29 12.57
N VAL A 235 27.29 -2.70 13.58
CA VAL A 235 27.10 -3.21 14.95
C VAL A 235 25.86 -2.62 15.66
N ALA A 236 25.45 -1.41 15.32
CA ALA A 236 24.37 -0.74 16.06
C ALA A 236 22.94 -0.99 15.54
N THR A 237 22.76 -1.37 14.26
CA THR A 237 21.43 -1.54 13.66
C THR A 237 20.87 -2.96 13.80
N ILE A 238 21.73 -3.95 14.06
CA ILE A 238 21.32 -5.36 14.20
C ILE A 238 20.44 -5.53 15.45
N TRP A 239 20.76 -4.84 16.54
CA TRP A 239 20.04 -4.96 17.80
C TRP A 239 18.60 -4.45 17.70
N ALA A 240 18.38 -3.27 17.14
CA ALA A 240 17.05 -2.70 17.00
C ALA A 240 16.14 -3.50 16.04
N VAL A 241 16.71 -4.06 14.97
CA VAL A 241 15.95 -4.89 14.03
C VAL A 241 15.60 -6.24 14.66
N HIS A 242 16.52 -6.84 15.41
CA HIS A 242 16.29 -8.09 16.13
C HIS A 242 15.17 -7.96 17.15
N GLU A 243 15.16 -6.88 17.94
CA GLU A 243 14.14 -6.62 18.96
C GLU A 243 12.74 -6.40 18.37
N VAL A 244 12.66 -5.70 17.22
CA VAL A 244 11.38 -5.42 16.56
C VAL A 244 10.77 -6.66 15.90
N PHE A 245 11.59 -7.56 15.34
CA PHE A 245 11.10 -8.73 14.63
C PHE A 245 11.05 -10.02 15.44
N GLU A 246 11.81 -10.10 16.53
CA GLU A 246 11.92 -11.31 17.36
C GLU A 246 11.24 -11.16 18.74
N SER A 247 10.62 -10.02 19.04
CA SER A 247 9.78 -9.92 20.25
C SER A 247 8.75 -11.04 20.24
N PRO A 248 8.88 -12.08 21.07
CA PRO A 248 7.87 -13.11 21.12
C PRO A 248 6.60 -12.51 21.66
N ASP A 249 5.47 -12.82 20.99
CA ASP A 249 4.15 -12.71 21.62
C ASP A 249 4.19 -13.54 22.90
N ARG A 250 4.54 -12.94 24.01
CA ARG A 250 4.35 -13.57 25.31
C ARG A 250 2.90 -13.38 25.71
N PRO A 251 2.22 -14.47 26.06
CA PRO A 251 0.84 -14.44 26.54
C PRO A 251 0.68 -13.63 27.81
#